data_41da27cb73a93d1a564fd513184bc3c0
#
_entry.id   41da27cb73a93d1a564fd513184bc3c0
#
_cell.length_a   1.000
_cell.length_b   1.000
_cell.length_c   1.000
_cell.angle_alpha   90.00
_cell.angle_beta   90.00
_cell.angle_gamma   90.00
#
_symmetry.space_group_name_H-M   'P 1'
#
loop_
_entity.id
_entity.type
_entity.pdbx_description
1 polymer ?
#
loop_
_entity_poly.entity_id
_entity_poly.type
_entity_poly.pdbx_seq_one_letter_code
_entity_poly.pdbx_strand_id
1 'polypeptide(L)'
;MASAQRRRHKGAVDLLSSTGGLVVVGAVIGITWAAALRAYMVGLAGSATVFSWWGTFGAILIPGAISGALLAVAWQRSNAGRASAWFAFAPVPLAITTFLEPGALWTLLTTGLGGGAIGVVATGLLGGFAAGQRGPVWVRALSGAVWVAMVVGFALTPSLVAELPPTDPRGAWLIVLAVGLMIVLSLACIAPFRSRETDAAASA
;
A
#
# COMPACT_ATOMS: atom_id res chain seq x y z
N MET A 1 -15.15 34.05 -21.59
CA MET A 1 -15.26 32.77 -20.84
C MET A 1 -13.98 31.93 -20.88
N ALA A 2 -13.25 31.81 -21.97
CA ALA A 2 -12.03 30.99 -22.09
C ALA A 2 -10.86 31.38 -21.15
N SER A 3 -10.68 32.66 -20.83
CA SER A 3 -9.60 33.13 -19.95
C SER A 3 -9.79 32.75 -18.47
N ALA A 4 -11.03 32.74 -18.00
CA ALA A 4 -11.36 32.32 -16.62
C ALA A 4 -11.18 30.81 -16.43
N GLN A 5 -11.48 30.02 -17.45
CA GLN A 5 -11.30 28.57 -17.44
C GLN A 5 -9.82 28.19 -17.47
N ARG A 6 -8.98 28.91 -18.23
CA ARG A 6 -7.53 28.75 -18.24
C ARG A 6 -6.87 29.07 -16.90
N ARG A 7 -7.36 30.13 -16.19
CA ARG A 7 -6.85 30.49 -14.86
C ARG A 7 -7.20 29.43 -13.81
N ARG A 8 -8.43 28.86 -13.86
CA ARG A 8 -8.82 27.77 -12.96
C ARG A 8 -8.01 26.48 -13.19
N HIS A 9 -7.72 26.15 -14.47
CA HIS A 9 -6.84 24.99 -14.79
C HIS A 9 -5.41 25.19 -14.29
N LYS A 10 -4.82 26.39 -14.47
CA LYS A 10 -3.49 26.70 -13.93
C LYS A 10 -3.46 26.60 -12.41
N GLY A 11 -4.43 27.20 -11.71
CA GLY A 11 -4.48 27.15 -10.25
C GLY A 11 -4.63 25.72 -9.68
N ALA A 12 -5.39 24.85 -10.34
CA ALA A 12 -5.51 23.44 -9.94
C ALA A 12 -4.22 22.65 -10.19
N VAL A 13 -3.56 22.87 -11.32
CA VAL A 13 -2.26 22.25 -11.65
C VAL A 13 -1.16 22.73 -10.70
N ASP A 14 -1.11 24.03 -10.37
CA ASP A 14 -0.13 24.60 -9.45
C ASP A 14 -0.34 24.10 -8.01
N LEU A 15 -1.60 23.89 -7.58
CA LEU A 15 -1.93 23.26 -6.29
C LEU A 15 -1.47 21.81 -6.24
N LEU A 16 -1.71 21.05 -7.29
CA LEU A 16 -1.31 19.61 -7.37
C LEU A 16 0.20 19.44 -7.51
N SER A 17 0.93 20.44 -8.03
CA SER A 17 2.40 20.43 -8.13
C SER A 17 3.09 20.91 -6.86
N SER A 18 2.37 21.55 -5.94
CA SER A 18 2.92 21.94 -4.63
C SER A 18 3.11 20.72 -3.74
N THR A 19 4.13 20.70 -2.89
CA THR A 19 4.36 19.61 -1.92
C THR A 19 3.14 19.40 -1.03
N GLY A 20 2.44 20.46 -0.61
CA GLY A 20 1.22 20.36 0.18
C GLY A 20 0.07 19.68 -0.56
N GLY A 21 -0.13 20.04 -1.83
CA GLY A 21 -1.15 19.41 -2.67
C GLY A 21 -0.91 17.93 -2.90
N LEU A 22 0.36 17.54 -3.15
CA LEU A 22 0.74 16.12 -3.30
C LEU A 22 0.52 15.31 -2.00
N VAL A 23 0.82 15.89 -0.83
CA VAL A 23 0.55 15.27 0.46
C VAL A 23 -0.94 15.00 0.66
N VAL A 24 -1.79 15.99 0.35
CA VAL A 24 -3.25 15.84 0.46
C VAL A 24 -3.76 14.77 -0.51
N VAL A 25 -3.33 14.80 -1.76
CA VAL A 25 -3.73 13.77 -2.76
C VAL A 25 -3.26 12.39 -2.32
N GLY A 26 -2.02 12.27 -1.84
CA GLY A 26 -1.49 11.02 -1.31
C GLY A 26 -2.28 10.50 -0.12
N ALA A 27 -2.66 11.39 0.82
CA ALA A 27 -3.50 11.02 1.96
C ALA A 27 -4.89 10.52 1.51
N VAL A 28 -5.53 11.20 0.56
CA VAL A 28 -6.84 10.79 0.03
C VAL A 28 -6.75 9.43 -0.67
N ILE A 29 -5.72 9.20 -1.50
CA ILE A 29 -5.48 7.91 -2.15
C ILE A 29 -5.25 6.83 -1.10
N GLY A 30 -4.46 7.12 -0.06
CA GLY A 30 -4.18 6.19 1.04
C GLY A 30 -5.43 5.83 1.85
N ILE A 31 -6.32 6.80 2.14
CA ILE A 31 -7.61 6.54 2.78
C ILE A 31 -8.48 5.65 1.89
N THR A 32 -8.58 5.96 0.59
CA THR A 32 -9.37 5.18 -0.36
C THR A 32 -8.88 3.74 -0.45
N TRP A 33 -7.55 3.55 -0.53
CA TRP A 33 -6.93 2.23 -0.52
C TRP A 33 -7.22 1.48 0.79
N ALA A 34 -7.08 2.14 1.93
CA ALA A 34 -7.35 1.56 3.25
C ALA A 34 -8.84 1.20 3.43
N ALA A 35 -9.76 2.02 2.89
CA ALA A 35 -11.18 1.72 2.86
C ALA A 35 -11.49 0.48 2.00
N ALA A 36 -10.82 0.34 0.85
CA ALA A 36 -10.94 -0.85 0.01
C ALA A 36 -10.36 -2.10 0.71
N LEU A 37 -9.23 -1.97 1.43
CA LEU A 37 -8.71 -3.04 2.28
C LEU A 37 -9.70 -3.43 3.37
N ARG A 38 -10.36 -2.46 4.02
CA ARG A 38 -11.41 -2.72 5.00
C ARG A 38 -12.59 -3.43 4.37
N ALA A 39 -13.01 -3.05 3.16
CA ALA A 39 -14.07 -3.73 2.43
C ALA A 39 -13.72 -5.20 2.11
N TYR A 40 -12.46 -5.48 1.76
CA TYR A 40 -11.95 -6.84 1.61
C TYR A 40 -12.07 -7.65 2.92
N MET A 41 -11.64 -7.07 4.05
CA MET A 41 -11.75 -7.71 5.37
C MET A 41 -13.22 -8.00 5.75
N VAL A 42 -14.13 -7.05 5.48
CA VAL A 42 -15.58 -7.23 5.66
C VAL A 42 -16.10 -8.37 4.78
N GLY A 43 -15.65 -8.41 3.55
CA GLY A 43 -16.01 -9.48 2.61
C GLY A 43 -15.60 -10.87 3.10
N LEU A 44 -14.44 -10.99 3.74
CA LEU A 44 -13.97 -12.25 4.33
C LEU A 44 -14.72 -12.63 5.62
N ALA A 45 -14.91 -11.67 6.52
CA ALA A 45 -15.53 -11.93 7.83
C ALA A 45 -17.06 -12.13 7.75
N GLY A 46 -17.70 -11.67 6.69
CA GLY A 46 -19.14 -11.78 6.52
C GLY A 46 -19.94 -11.17 7.68
N SER A 47 -20.86 -11.96 8.26
CA SER A 47 -21.71 -11.53 9.38
C SER A 47 -20.95 -11.30 10.69
N ALA A 48 -19.74 -11.84 10.84
CA ALA A 48 -18.89 -11.61 12.02
C ALA A 48 -18.20 -10.24 12.03
N THR A 49 -18.42 -9.41 11.00
CA THR A 49 -17.84 -8.09 10.91
C THR A 49 -18.38 -7.15 11.97
N VAL A 50 -17.49 -6.53 12.75
CA VAL A 50 -17.80 -5.46 13.68
C VAL A 50 -17.17 -4.16 13.20
N PHE A 51 -17.97 -3.08 13.12
CA PHE A 51 -17.48 -1.74 12.87
C PHE A 51 -17.34 -0.98 14.19
N SER A 52 -16.14 -0.53 14.50
CA SER A 52 -15.87 0.36 15.61
C SER A 52 -15.15 1.61 15.11
N TRP A 53 -15.33 2.73 15.81
CA TRP A 53 -14.63 3.97 15.47
C TRP A 53 -13.12 3.79 15.49
N TRP A 54 -12.60 3.17 16.56
CA TRP A 54 -11.17 2.90 16.66
C TRP A 54 -10.70 1.92 15.59
N GLY A 55 -11.30 0.72 15.50
CA GLY A 55 -10.85 -0.33 14.60
C GLY A 55 -10.91 0.05 13.12
N THR A 56 -11.91 0.84 12.71
CA THR A 56 -12.06 1.23 11.30
C THR A 56 -11.31 2.51 11.00
N PHE A 57 -11.57 3.58 11.74
CA PHE A 57 -11.01 4.90 11.42
C PHE A 57 -9.62 5.07 12.02
N GLY A 58 -9.43 4.74 13.30
CA GLY A 58 -8.15 4.87 13.99
C GLY A 58 -7.09 3.89 13.49
N ALA A 59 -7.43 2.61 13.39
CA ALA A 59 -6.46 1.56 13.12
C ALA A 59 -6.23 1.28 11.63
N ILE A 60 -7.12 1.71 10.72
CA ILE A 60 -7.01 1.42 9.28
C ILE A 60 -6.93 2.69 8.45
N LEU A 61 -7.92 3.60 8.54
CA LEU A 61 -8.01 4.74 7.64
C LEU A 61 -6.93 5.81 7.93
N ILE A 62 -6.70 6.15 9.20
CA ILE A 62 -5.66 7.14 9.55
C ILE A 62 -4.26 6.64 9.15
N PRO A 63 -3.83 5.41 9.48
CA PRO A 63 -2.57 4.88 8.97
C PRO A 63 -2.48 4.84 7.46
N GLY A 64 -3.60 4.52 6.78
CA GLY A 64 -3.68 4.60 5.33
C GLY A 64 -3.41 6.00 4.79
N ALA A 65 -4.01 7.03 5.41
CA ALA A 65 -3.76 8.43 5.06
C ALA A 65 -2.28 8.81 5.25
N ILE A 66 -1.69 8.45 6.39
CA ILE A 66 -0.29 8.74 6.70
C ILE A 66 0.64 8.03 5.71
N SER A 67 0.42 6.75 5.44
CA SER A 67 1.22 5.97 4.49
C SER A 67 1.11 6.53 3.08
N GLY A 68 -0.08 6.89 2.63
CA GLY A 68 -0.30 7.51 1.32
C GLY A 68 0.39 8.87 1.18
N ALA A 69 0.31 9.72 2.21
CA ALA A 69 0.99 11.00 2.25
C ALA A 69 2.52 10.83 2.18
N LEU A 70 3.09 9.90 2.96
CA LEU A 70 4.52 9.60 2.97
C LEU A 70 5.00 9.04 1.62
N LEU A 71 4.23 8.17 0.98
CA LEU A 71 4.53 7.64 -0.34
C LEU A 71 4.47 8.70 -1.43
N ALA A 72 3.55 9.67 -1.35
CA ALA A 72 3.49 10.81 -2.26
C ALA A 72 4.74 11.70 -2.13
N VAL A 73 5.20 11.97 -0.90
CA VAL A 73 6.47 12.70 -0.66
C VAL A 73 7.66 11.90 -1.17
N ALA A 74 7.66 10.57 -0.96
CA ALA A 74 8.71 9.69 -1.49
C ALA A 74 8.78 9.77 -3.00
N TRP A 75 7.64 9.75 -3.68
CA TRP A 75 7.53 9.86 -5.13
C TRP A 75 8.04 11.20 -5.64
N GLN A 76 7.64 12.30 -5.02
CA GLN A 76 8.10 13.64 -5.35
C GLN A 76 9.64 13.77 -5.21
N ARG A 77 10.18 13.27 -4.08
CA ARG A 77 11.64 13.31 -3.84
C ARG A 77 12.41 12.42 -4.79
N SER A 78 11.86 11.26 -5.13
CA SER A 78 12.45 10.34 -6.11
C SER A 78 12.55 11.02 -7.50
N ASN A 79 11.48 11.67 -7.95
CA ASN A 79 11.48 12.42 -9.22
C ASN A 79 12.43 13.62 -9.22
N ALA A 80 12.71 14.19 -8.05
CA ALA A 80 13.71 15.27 -7.88
C ALA A 80 15.16 14.74 -7.70
N GLY A 81 15.42 13.45 -7.94
CA GLY A 81 16.74 12.82 -7.74
C GLY A 81 17.18 12.70 -6.28
N ARG A 82 16.26 12.93 -5.32
CA ARG A 82 16.51 12.90 -3.87
C ARG A 82 15.89 11.66 -3.19
N ALA A 83 15.83 10.55 -3.91
CA ALA A 83 15.30 9.30 -3.35
C ALA A 83 16.04 8.92 -2.05
N SER A 84 15.30 8.55 -1.00
CA SER A 84 15.83 8.17 0.30
C SER A 84 15.26 6.83 0.73
N ALA A 85 16.12 5.94 1.21
CA ALA A 85 15.73 4.63 1.71
C ALA A 85 14.78 4.70 2.94
N TRP A 86 14.80 5.81 3.70
CA TRP A 86 13.90 6.02 4.83
C TRP A 86 12.42 5.95 4.44
N PHE A 87 12.07 6.30 3.20
CA PHE A 87 10.70 6.17 2.71
C PHE A 87 10.26 4.72 2.45
N ALA A 88 11.17 3.74 2.56
CA ALA A 88 10.78 2.34 2.62
C ALA A 88 9.88 2.05 3.85
N PHE A 89 10.00 2.86 4.92
CA PHE A 89 9.13 2.75 6.10
C PHE A 89 7.76 3.42 5.93
N ALA A 90 7.48 4.06 4.79
CA ALA A 90 6.21 4.74 4.56
C ALA A 90 4.94 3.86 4.71
N PRO A 91 4.92 2.57 4.33
CA PRO A 91 3.75 1.70 4.56
C PRO A 91 3.69 1.10 5.98
N VAL A 92 4.73 1.25 6.81
CA VAL A 92 4.82 0.67 8.17
C VAL A 92 3.68 1.12 9.10
N PRO A 93 3.17 2.37 9.04
CA PRO A 93 1.99 2.77 9.84
C PRO A 93 0.81 1.82 9.70
N LEU A 94 0.60 1.20 8.54
CA LEU A 94 -0.46 0.20 8.32
C LEU A 94 -0.31 -1.06 9.18
N ALA A 95 0.92 -1.44 9.55
CA ALA A 95 1.18 -2.59 10.40
C ALA A 95 1.21 -2.23 11.90
N ILE A 96 1.67 -1.02 12.26
CA ILE A 96 1.87 -0.62 13.66
C ILE A 96 0.57 -0.66 14.45
N THR A 97 -0.53 -0.22 13.86
CA THR A 97 -1.82 -0.13 14.55
C THR A 97 -2.36 -1.49 15.00
N THR A 98 -1.97 -2.57 14.32
CA THR A 98 -2.30 -3.93 14.74
C THR A 98 -1.70 -4.28 16.11
N PHE A 99 -0.57 -3.67 16.47
CA PHE A 99 0.11 -3.90 17.74
C PHE A 99 -0.36 -2.99 18.87
N LEU A 100 -1.21 -2.01 18.58
CA LEU A 100 -1.77 -1.10 19.60
C LEU A 100 -2.94 -1.72 20.36
N GLU A 101 -3.47 -2.86 19.90
CA GLU A 101 -4.49 -3.59 20.65
C GLU A 101 -3.86 -4.44 21.75
N PRO A 102 -4.40 -4.41 22.98
CA PRO A 102 -3.90 -5.23 24.08
C PRO A 102 -3.99 -6.72 23.71
N GLY A 103 -2.87 -7.44 23.82
CA GLY A 103 -2.80 -8.86 23.50
C GLY A 103 -2.59 -9.19 22.01
N ALA A 104 -2.49 -8.19 21.13
CA ALA A 104 -2.32 -8.41 19.68
C ALA A 104 -1.09 -9.27 19.34
N LEU A 105 0.04 -9.05 20.03
CA LEU A 105 1.25 -9.88 19.89
C LEU A 105 0.99 -11.34 20.25
N TRP A 106 0.27 -11.58 21.36
CA TRP A 106 -0.07 -12.94 21.78
C TRP A 106 -0.99 -13.62 20.77
N THR A 107 -2.03 -12.90 20.33
CA THR A 107 -2.96 -13.36 19.30
C THR A 107 -2.26 -13.66 17.98
N LEU A 108 -1.31 -12.79 17.57
CA LEU A 108 -0.48 -13.01 16.39
C LEU A 108 0.35 -14.30 16.49
N LEU A 109 0.99 -14.54 17.63
CA LEU A 109 1.86 -15.69 17.86
C LEU A 109 1.09 -16.99 17.99
N THR A 110 -0.11 -16.97 18.56
CA THR A 110 -0.89 -18.17 18.86
C THR A 110 -1.89 -18.54 17.76
N THR A 111 -2.49 -17.57 17.10
CA THR A 111 -3.56 -17.80 16.11
C THR A 111 -3.23 -17.27 14.72
N GLY A 112 -2.13 -16.52 14.56
CA GLY A 112 -1.78 -15.83 13.30
C GLY A 112 -2.67 -14.64 12.97
N LEU A 113 -3.69 -14.35 13.81
CA LEU A 113 -4.55 -13.17 13.63
C LEU A 113 -3.74 -11.87 13.82
N GLY A 114 -3.86 -10.96 12.89
CA GLY A 114 -3.02 -9.75 12.81
C GLY A 114 -1.83 -9.87 11.84
N GLY A 115 -1.42 -11.10 11.48
CA GLY A 115 -0.37 -11.33 10.47
C GLY A 115 -0.71 -10.74 9.10
N GLY A 116 -2.00 -10.59 8.80
CA GLY A 116 -2.46 -9.97 7.55
C GLY A 116 -1.92 -8.54 7.35
N ALA A 117 -1.89 -7.72 8.38
CA ALA A 117 -1.38 -6.34 8.27
C ALA A 117 0.14 -6.30 8.01
N ILE A 118 0.89 -7.17 8.66
CA ILE A 118 2.33 -7.34 8.39
C ILE A 118 2.53 -7.86 6.97
N GLY A 119 1.73 -8.86 6.57
CA GLY A 119 1.74 -9.40 5.22
C GLY A 119 1.47 -8.35 4.14
N VAL A 120 0.51 -7.46 4.36
CA VAL A 120 0.21 -6.35 3.44
C VAL A 120 1.41 -5.43 3.27
N VAL A 121 2.03 -4.99 4.37
CA VAL A 121 3.21 -4.11 4.33
C VAL A 121 4.39 -4.82 3.67
N ALA A 122 4.66 -6.07 4.04
CA ALA A 122 5.73 -6.87 3.45
C ALA A 122 5.52 -7.06 1.93
N THR A 123 4.28 -7.35 1.49
CA THR A 123 3.96 -7.48 0.07
C THR A 123 4.22 -6.16 -0.68
N GLY A 124 3.79 -5.03 -0.14
CA GLY A 124 4.07 -3.72 -0.73
C GLY A 124 5.56 -3.44 -0.89
N LEU A 125 6.35 -3.70 0.16
CA LEU A 125 7.80 -3.48 0.17
C LEU A 125 8.54 -4.43 -0.79
N LEU A 126 8.21 -5.70 -0.77
CA LEU A 126 8.84 -6.70 -1.63
C LEU A 126 8.56 -6.42 -3.11
N GLY A 127 7.31 -6.09 -3.45
CA GLY A 127 6.93 -5.71 -4.81
C GLY A 127 7.60 -4.41 -5.24
N GLY A 128 7.62 -3.40 -4.37
CA GLY A 128 8.30 -2.13 -4.64
C GLY A 128 9.82 -2.29 -4.83
N PHE A 129 10.48 -3.14 -4.03
CA PHE A 129 11.90 -3.44 -4.16
C PHE A 129 12.19 -4.27 -5.42
N ALA A 130 11.39 -5.29 -5.73
CA ALA A 130 11.54 -6.11 -6.92
C ALA A 130 11.44 -5.30 -8.21
N ALA A 131 10.47 -4.38 -8.27
CA ALA A 131 10.26 -3.48 -9.41
C ALA A 131 11.22 -2.28 -9.41
N GLY A 132 11.84 -1.97 -8.28
CA GLY A 132 12.85 -0.92 -8.13
C GLY A 132 14.14 -1.26 -8.86
N GLN A 133 15.06 -0.29 -8.90
CA GLN A 133 16.36 -0.45 -9.58
C GLN A 133 17.54 -0.60 -8.60
N ARG A 134 17.30 -0.57 -7.29
CA ARG A 134 18.32 -0.70 -6.25
C ARG A 134 18.60 -2.16 -5.89
N GLY A 135 19.87 -2.47 -5.69
CA GLY A 135 20.33 -3.78 -5.27
C GLY A 135 20.59 -4.78 -6.41
N PRO A 136 21.23 -5.90 -6.10
CA PRO A 136 21.61 -6.91 -7.07
C PRO A 136 20.39 -7.61 -7.66
N VAL A 137 20.50 -7.99 -8.93
CA VAL A 137 19.38 -8.59 -9.72
C VAL A 137 18.82 -9.85 -9.06
N TRP A 138 19.68 -10.69 -8.49
CA TRP A 138 19.23 -11.93 -7.84
C TRP A 138 18.37 -11.68 -6.59
N VAL A 139 18.69 -10.64 -5.78
CA VAL A 139 17.87 -10.27 -4.60
C VAL A 139 16.52 -9.73 -5.06
N ARG A 140 16.49 -8.92 -6.12
CA ARG A 140 15.24 -8.40 -6.70
C ARG A 140 14.39 -9.53 -7.27
N ALA A 141 15.00 -10.49 -7.96
CA ALA A 141 14.29 -11.67 -8.48
C ALA A 141 13.69 -12.52 -7.35
N LEU A 142 14.47 -12.74 -6.27
CA LEU A 142 13.97 -13.46 -5.08
C LEU A 142 12.82 -12.69 -4.42
N SER A 143 12.96 -11.38 -4.24
CA SER A 143 11.89 -10.53 -3.68
C SER A 143 10.62 -10.57 -4.55
N GLY A 144 10.78 -10.60 -5.88
CA GLY A 144 9.66 -10.76 -6.82
C GLY A 144 8.99 -12.12 -6.69
N ALA A 145 9.76 -13.21 -6.54
CA ALA A 145 9.22 -14.55 -6.35
C ALA A 145 8.42 -14.63 -5.03
N VAL A 146 8.97 -14.10 -3.93
CA VAL A 146 8.27 -14.03 -2.64
C VAL A 146 7.02 -13.16 -2.75
N TRP A 147 7.10 -12.02 -3.44
CA TRP A 147 5.96 -11.15 -3.69
C TRP A 147 4.83 -11.88 -4.43
N VAL A 148 5.14 -12.61 -5.50
CA VAL A 148 4.15 -13.42 -6.22
C VAL A 148 3.49 -14.43 -5.29
N ALA A 149 4.29 -15.16 -4.49
CA ALA A 149 3.75 -16.12 -3.51
C ALA A 149 2.79 -15.47 -2.51
N MET A 150 3.13 -14.27 -2.01
CA MET A 150 2.27 -13.52 -1.09
C MET A 150 0.98 -13.03 -1.75
N VAL A 151 1.05 -12.52 -2.99
CA VAL A 151 -0.14 -12.10 -3.75
C VAL A 151 -1.06 -13.28 -4.00
N VAL A 152 -0.50 -14.45 -4.37
CA VAL A 152 -1.26 -15.69 -4.52
C VAL A 152 -1.89 -16.11 -3.18
N GLY A 153 -1.15 -16.01 -2.08
CA GLY A 153 -1.69 -16.28 -0.74
C GLY A 153 -2.90 -15.41 -0.41
N PHE A 154 -2.82 -14.09 -0.66
CA PHE A 154 -3.96 -13.19 -0.50
C PHE A 154 -5.13 -13.50 -1.44
N ALA A 155 -4.85 -13.92 -2.68
CA ALA A 155 -5.87 -14.33 -3.64
C ALA A 155 -6.59 -15.63 -3.23
N LEU A 156 -5.91 -16.52 -2.52
CA LEU A 156 -6.50 -17.78 -2.01
C LEU A 156 -7.27 -17.58 -0.69
N THR A 157 -7.06 -16.49 0.03
CA THR A 157 -7.71 -16.24 1.33
C THR A 157 -9.24 -16.35 1.29
N PRO A 158 -9.98 -15.85 0.27
CA PRO A 158 -11.42 -16.02 0.20
C PRO A 158 -11.85 -17.49 0.20
N SER A 159 -11.14 -18.35 -0.50
CA SER A 159 -11.45 -19.78 -0.56
C SER A 159 -11.07 -20.53 0.72
N LEU A 160 -9.94 -20.14 1.35
CA LEU A 160 -9.40 -20.85 2.52
C LEU A 160 -10.05 -20.41 3.84
N VAL A 161 -10.47 -19.15 3.95
CA VAL A 161 -10.95 -18.55 5.20
C VAL A 161 -12.46 -18.34 5.19
N ALA A 162 -13.02 -17.91 4.06
CA ALA A 162 -14.45 -17.60 3.93
C ALA A 162 -15.25 -18.67 3.16
N GLU A 163 -14.60 -19.75 2.76
CA GLU A 163 -15.23 -20.85 1.97
C GLU A 163 -15.90 -20.35 0.67
N LEU A 164 -15.37 -19.25 0.10
CA LEU A 164 -15.86 -18.63 -1.13
C LEU A 164 -14.97 -19.04 -2.32
N PRO A 165 -15.38 -20.03 -3.14
CA PRO A 165 -14.59 -20.47 -4.28
C PRO A 165 -14.52 -19.38 -5.37
N PRO A 166 -13.53 -19.45 -6.27
CA PRO A 166 -13.40 -18.50 -7.39
C PRO A 166 -14.59 -18.54 -8.37
N THR A 167 -15.38 -19.60 -8.34
CA THR A 167 -16.60 -19.74 -9.14
C THR A 167 -17.78 -18.97 -8.57
N ASP A 168 -17.73 -18.59 -7.30
CA ASP A 168 -18.71 -17.71 -6.69
C ASP A 168 -18.38 -16.24 -7.06
N PRO A 169 -19.37 -15.44 -7.54
CA PRO A 169 -19.13 -14.04 -7.91
C PRO A 169 -18.53 -13.20 -6.77
N ARG A 170 -18.90 -13.46 -5.52
CA ARG A 170 -18.34 -12.77 -4.35
C ARG A 170 -16.89 -13.20 -4.10
N GLY A 171 -16.59 -14.50 -4.23
CA GLY A 171 -15.23 -15.01 -4.14
C GLY A 171 -14.32 -14.42 -5.21
N ALA A 172 -14.76 -14.43 -6.47
CA ALA A 172 -14.04 -13.82 -7.59
C ALA A 172 -13.78 -12.32 -7.37
N TRP A 173 -14.79 -11.58 -6.89
CA TRP A 173 -14.64 -10.15 -6.59
C TRP A 173 -13.61 -9.88 -5.49
N LEU A 174 -13.62 -10.68 -4.41
CA LEU A 174 -12.63 -10.57 -3.33
C LEU A 174 -11.21 -10.89 -3.82
N ILE A 175 -11.04 -11.87 -4.70
CA ILE A 175 -9.74 -12.18 -5.32
C ILE A 175 -9.23 -10.97 -6.13
N VAL A 176 -10.07 -10.40 -7.00
CA VAL A 176 -9.70 -9.23 -7.81
C VAL A 176 -9.33 -8.05 -6.90
N LEU A 177 -10.10 -7.83 -5.83
CA LEU A 177 -9.85 -6.75 -4.87
C LEU A 177 -8.53 -6.96 -4.14
N ALA A 178 -8.24 -8.18 -3.64
CA ALA A 178 -6.99 -8.51 -2.97
C ALA A 178 -5.77 -8.28 -3.87
N VAL A 179 -5.79 -8.86 -5.08
CA VAL A 179 -4.70 -8.73 -6.06
C VAL A 179 -4.50 -7.26 -6.44
N GLY A 180 -5.58 -6.54 -6.73
CA GLY A 180 -5.52 -5.11 -7.06
C GLY A 180 -4.91 -4.27 -5.95
N LEU A 181 -5.32 -4.50 -4.70
CA LEU A 181 -4.78 -3.81 -3.52
C LEU A 181 -3.28 -4.04 -3.35
N MET A 182 -2.81 -5.29 -3.51
CA MET A 182 -1.39 -5.62 -3.37
C MET A 182 -0.56 -5.02 -4.49
N ILE A 183 -1.05 -5.04 -5.74
CA ILE A 183 -0.38 -4.41 -6.89
C ILE A 183 -0.27 -2.90 -6.69
N VAL A 184 -1.37 -2.21 -6.34
CA VAL A 184 -1.38 -0.76 -6.16
C VAL A 184 -0.42 -0.32 -5.05
N LEU A 185 -0.41 -1.03 -3.91
CA LEU A 185 0.53 -0.76 -2.83
C LEU A 185 1.99 -0.97 -3.28
N SER A 186 2.27 -2.06 -3.99
CA SER A 186 3.61 -2.36 -4.50
C SER A 186 4.10 -1.29 -5.48
N LEU A 187 3.24 -0.82 -6.38
CA LEU A 187 3.56 0.27 -7.32
C LEU A 187 3.87 1.57 -6.58
N ALA A 188 3.10 1.91 -5.54
CA ALA A 188 3.36 3.07 -4.70
C ALA A 188 4.70 2.96 -3.96
N CYS A 189 5.09 1.75 -3.55
CA CYS A 189 6.34 1.46 -2.86
C CYS A 189 7.58 1.42 -3.77
N ILE A 190 7.48 1.61 -5.09
CA ILE A 190 8.66 1.67 -5.99
C ILE A 190 9.53 2.89 -5.69
N ALA A 191 8.92 4.02 -5.33
CA ALA A 191 9.59 5.30 -5.21
C ALA A 191 10.87 5.31 -4.34
N PRO A 192 10.90 4.67 -3.15
CA PRO A 192 12.11 4.59 -2.32
C PRO A 192 13.26 3.79 -2.95
N PHE A 193 12.93 2.89 -3.88
CA PHE A 193 13.88 1.93 -4.47
C PHE A 193 14.32 2.33 -5.89
N ARG A 194 13.99 3.53 -6.37
CA ARG A 194 14.52 4.05 -7.65
C ARG A 194 15.99 4.43 -7.49
N SER A 195 16.85 4.03 -8.43
CA SER A 195 18.25 4.45 -8.49
C SER A 195 18.37 5.94 -8.82
N ARG A 196 19.43 6.58 -8.35
CA ARG A 196 19.81 7.91 -8.79
C ARG A 196 20.48 7.81 -10.16
N GLU A 197 20.12 8.67 -11.10
CA GLU A 197 20.81 8.74 -12.41
C GLU A 197 22.31 9.05 -12.28
N THR A 198 22.72 9.68 -11.16
CA THR A 198 24.13 9.97 -10.86
C THR A 198 25.02 8.75 -10.71
N ASP A 199 24.45 7.58 -10.34
CA ASP A 199 25.25 6.37 -10.16
C ASP A 199 25.60 5.71 -11.52
N ALA A 200 24.79 5.97 -12.55
CA ALA A 200 25.05 5.47 -13.91
C ALA A 200 26.15 6.28 -14.64
N ALA A 201 26.27 7.57 -14.35
CA ALA A 201 27.31 8.43 -14.93
C ALA A 201 28.69 8.26 -14.28
N ALA A 202 28.75 7.70 -13.05
CA ALA A 202 30.02 7.42 -12.36
C ALA A 202 30.63 6.06 -12.71
N SER A 203 29.88 5.20 -13.42
CA SER A 203 30.30 3.86 -13.84
C SER A 203 30.59 3.73 -15.34
N ALA A 204 30.46 4.82 -16.10
CA ALA A 204 30.81 4.94 -17.51
C ALA A 204 32.13 5.70 -17.70
#